data_044555161f901ee739e7dc7efcd1ecb1
#
_entry.id   044555161f901ee739e7dc7efcd1ecb1
#
_cell.length_a   1.000
_cell.length_b   1.000
_cell.length_c   1.000
_cell.angle_alpha   90.00
_cell.angle_beta   90.00
_cell.angle_gamma   90.00
#
_symmetry.space_group_name_H-M   'P 1'
#
loop_
_entity.id
_entity.type
_entity.pdbx_description
1 polymer ?
#
loop_
_entity_poly.entity_id
_entity_poly.type
_entity_poly.pdbx_seq_one_letter_code
_entity_poly.pdbx_strand_id
1 'polypeptide(L)'
;LNLSHLFQVAKDRLSAHQEELNQADIYNGNHGDHMVEIFEVAVEAAGQAGSDSLSGGMRRAGEMLKALPDNGSAQVYAQGLTAFSQAFERHQISLEELMVYVRSLVEHDQGDAQGSSSSKSSPKTFPAARAEVLKALVEGLTGWRQAGKEQESSQKSLDMGALFELGIIYMQAKRRGGPRLEVIAEAAVSASPLSQVPHRSVSGKVAVLALLQAMSAGASHDRESW
;
A
#
# COMPACT_ATOMS: atom_id res chain seq x y z
N LEU A 1 2.50 -12.16 -11.28
CA LEU A 1 2.11 -11.77 -9.92
C LEU A 1 0.68 -11.25 -9.94
N ASN A 2 -0.17 -11.66 -9.00
CA ASN A 2 -1.55 -11.20 -8.86
C ASN A 2 -1.82 -10.65 -7.45
N LEU A 3 -2.97 -9.99 -7.26
CA LEU A 3 -3.32 -9.34 -5.99
C LEU A 3 -3.43 -10.35 -4.83
N SER A 4 -3.98 -11.56 -5.07
CA SER A 4 -4.08 -12.61 -4.06
C SER A 4 -2.70 -13.04 -3.56
N HIS A 5 -1.72 -13.19 -4.47
CA HIS A 5 -0.35 -13.50 -4.10
C HIS A 5 0.31 -12.38 -3.28
N LEU A 6 0.06 -11.10 -3.64
CA LEU A 6 0.55 -9.97 -2.84
C LEU A 6 0.02 -10.00 -1.41
N PHE A 7 -1.28 -10.25 -1.24
CA PHE A 7 -1.88 -10.38 0.08
C PHE A 7 -1.36 -11.62 0.82
N GLN A 8 -1.08 -12.73 0.11
CA GLN A 8 -0.47 -13.92 0.71
C GLN A 8 0.91 -13.61 1.28
N VAL A 9 1.78 -12.91 0.53
CA VAL A 9 3.11 -12.49 1.02
C VAL A 9 3.00 -11.62 2.27
N ALA A 10 2.06 -10.69 2.29
CA ALA A 10 1.83 -9.85 3.47
C ALA A 10 1.31 -10.68 4.66
N LYS A 11 0.38 -11.63 4.43
CA LYS A 11 -0.11 -12.57 5.46
C LYS A 11 1.03 -13.38 6.05
N ASP A 12 1.87 -13.98 5.22
CA ASP A 12 2.98 -14.81 5.67
C ASP A 12 3.97 -14.00 6.50
N ARG A 13 4.23 -12.75 6.11
CA ARG A 13 5.09 -11.85 6.88
C ARG A 13 4.48 -11.47 8.23
N LEU A 14 3.20 -11.19 8.27
CA LEU A 14 2.47 -10.90 9.51
C LEU A 14 2.43 -12.12 10.43
N SER A 15 2.21 -13.32 9.89
CA SER A 15 2.24 -14.57 10.64
C SER A 15 3.61 -14.82 11.27
N ALA A 16 4.69 -14.49 10.58
CA ALA A 16 6.04 -14.60 11.13
C ALA A 16 6.32 -13.65 12.31
N HIS A 17 5.55 -12.55 12.42
CA HIS A 17 5.66 -11.55 13.50
C HIS A 17 4.44 -11.55 14.44
N GLN A 18 3.54 -12.55 14.32
CA GLN A 18 2.26 -12.58 15.03
C GLN A 18 2.40 -12.45 16.54
N GLU A 19 3.31 -13.21 17.14
CA GLU A 19 3.55 -13.18 18.59
C GLU A 19 4.09 -11.81 19.04
N GLU A 20 5.04 -11.22 18.29
CA GLU A 20 5.57 -9.89 18.59
C GLU A 20 4.48 -8.82 18.51
N LEU A 21 3.57 -8.92 17.53
CA LEU A 21 2.45 -8.01 17.36
C LEU A 21 1.40 -8.18 18.47
N ASN A 22 1.17 -9.41 18.95
CA ASN A 22 0.31 -9.67 20.09
C ASN A 22 0.91 -9.07 21.38
N GLN A 23 2.22 -9.23 21.59
CA GLN A 23 2.90 -8.67 22.76
C GLN A 23 2.95 -7.14 22.74
N ALA A 24 2.99 -6.52 21.56
CA ALA A 24 2.96 -5.07 21.42
C ALA A 24 1.55 -4.47 21.65
N ASP A 25 0.52 -5.29 21.67
CA ASP A 25 -0.86 -4.87 21.92
C ASP A 25 -1.16 -4.80 23.42
N ILE A 26 -1.17 -3.60 23.96
CA ILE A 26 -1.42 -3.35 25.39
C ILE A 26 -2.90 -3.48 25.80
N TYR A 27 -3.82 -3.71 24.84
CA TYR A 27 -5.26 -3.72 25.12
C TYR A 27 -5.79 -5.12 25.38
N ASN A 28 -5.62 -6.04 24.41
CA ASN A 28 -6.17 -7.39 24.47
C ASN A 28 -5.19 -8.48 24.04
N GLY A 29 -4.00 -8.10 23.58
CA GLY A 29 -2.92 -9.03 23.27
C GLY A 29 -3.17 -9.95 22.08
N ASN A 30 -4.10 -9.59 21.16
CA ASN A 30 -4.47 -10.41 20.01
C ASN A 30 -4.37 -9.66 18.66
N HIS A 31 -3.69 -8.53 18.63
CA HIS A 31 -3.59 -7.73 17.41
C HIS A 31 -2.90 -8.48 16.26
N GLY A 32 -1.91 -9.31 16.53
CA GLY A 32 -1.25 -10.15 15.54
C GLY A 32 -2.22 -11.16 14.91
N ASP A 33 -3.07 -11.78 15.71
CA ASP A 33 -4.10 -12.72 15.26
C ASP A 33 -5.09 -12.01 14.33
N HIS A 34 -5.56 -10.84 14.73
CA HIS A 34 -6.45 -10.01 13.93
C HIS A 34 -5.83 -9.57 12.60
N MET A 35 -4.52 -9.30 12.58
CA MET A 35 -3.81 -8.91 11.36
C MET A 35 -3.68 -10.07 10.38
N VAL A 36 -3.38 -11.27 10.87
CA VAL A 36 -3.34 -12.49 10.05
C VAL A 36 -4.72 -12.78 9.45
N GLU A 37 -5.78 -12.71 10.26
CA GLU A 37 -7.17 -12.87 9.80
C GLU A 37 -7.55 -11.87 8.69
N ILE A 38 -7.19 -10.58 8.84
CA ILE A 38 -7.44 -9.56 7.82
C ILE A 38 -6.84 -9.94 6.47
N PHE A 39 -5.58 -10.36 6.47
CA PHE A 39 -4.90 -10.72 5.23
C PHE A 39 -5.33 -12.08 4.70
N GLU A 40 -5.79 -13.01 5.52
CA GLU A 40 -6.42 -14.25 5.08
C GLU A 40 -7.70 -13.97 4.30
N VAL A 41 -8.58 -13.14 4.84
CA VAL A 41 -9.81 -12.68 4.16
C VAL A 41 -9.46 -11.92 2.87
N ALA A 42 -8.42 -11.09 2.86
CA ALA A 42 -8.01 -10.36 1.67
C ALA A 42 -7.48 -11.30 0.57
N VAL A 43 -6.74 -12.35 0.92
CA VAL A 43 -6.28 -13.41 -0.02
C VAL A 43 -7.48 -14.10 -0.67
N GLU A 44 -8.44 -14.54 0.14
CA GLU A 44 -9.66 -15.20 -0.33
C GLU A 44 -10.46 -14.29 -1.28
N ALA A 45 -10.71 -13.06 -0.85
CA ALA A 45 -11.47 -12.08 -1.62
C ALA A 45 -10.82 -11.76 -2.98
N ALA A 46 -9.50 -11.58 -3.01
CA ALA A 46 -8.76 -11.34 -4.24
C ALA A 46 -8.76 -12.56 -5.17
N GLY A 47 -8.72 -13.78 -4.61
CA GLY A 47 -8.85 -15.03 -5.36
C GLY A 47 -10.23 -15.19 -6.01
N GLN A 48 -11.29 -14.80 -5.30
CA GLN A 48 -12.68 -14.85 -5.81
C GLN A 48 -12.96 -13.78 -6.88
N ALA A 49 -12.30 -12.63 -6.81
CA ALA A 49 -12.51 -11.52 -7.76
C ALA A 49 -11.92 -11.80 -9.17
N GLY A 50 -11.16 -12.87 -9.34
CA GLY A 50 -10.45 -13.18 -10.59
C GLY A 50 -9.16 -12.35 -10.74
N SER A 51 -8.29 -12.78 -11.67
CA SER A 51 -6.95 -12.19 -11.86
C SER A 51 -6.96 -10.77 -12.45
N ASP A 52 -8.10 -10.26 -12.92
CA ASP A 52 -8.13 -9.21 -13.93
C ASP A 52 -8.39 -7.80 -13.39
N SER A 53 -8.70 -7.61 -12.09
CA SER A 53 -9.02 -6.27 -11.59
C SER A 53 -8.42 -6.01 -10.20
N LEU A 54 -7.39 -5.15 -10.17
CA LEU A 54 -6.82 -4.62 -8.92
C LEU A 54 -7.91 -3.98 -8.04
N SER A 55 -8.71 -3.09 -8.62
CA SER A 55 -9.80 -2.40 -7.93
C SER A 55 -10.91 -3.35 -7.48
N GLY A 56 -11.29 -4.32 -8.31
CA GLY A 56 -12.30 -5.32 -7.98
C GLY A 56 -11.91 -6.20 -6.80
N GLY A 57 -10.68 -6.69 -6.79
CA GLY A 57 -10.14 -7.49 -5.68
C GLY A 57 -10.07 -6.71 -4.37
N MET A 58 -9.60 -5.46 -4.42
CA MET A 58 -9.57 -4.59 -3.24
C MET A 58 -10.98 -4.27 -2.71
N ARG A 59 -11.95 -3.99 -3.60
CA ARG A 59 -13.33 -3.75 -3.20
C ARG A 59 -13.93 -4.96 -2.51
N ARG A 60 -13.75 -6.14 -3.10
CA ARG A 60 -14.26 -7.39 -2.53
C ARG A 60 -13.64 -7.65 -1.14
N ALA A 61 -12.33 -7.46 -0.99
CA ALA A 61 -11.66 -7.60 0.30
C ALA A 61 -12.23 -6.60 1.33
N GLY A 62 -12.44 -5.33 0.94
CA GLY A 62 -13.06 -4.34 1.81
C GLY A 62 -14.48 -4.72 2.26
N GLU A 63 -15.28 -5.29 1.37
CA GLU A 63 -16.63 -5.77 1.69
C GLU A 63 -16.60 -6.94 2.68
N MET A 64 -15.73 -7.93 2.46
CA MET A 64 -15.61 -9.09 3.35
C MET A 64 -15.08 -8.70 4.74
N LEU A 65 -14.11 -7.78 4.80
CA LEU A 65 -13.58 -7.29 6.09
C LEU A 65 -14.61 -6.53 6.92
N LYS A 66 -15.56 -5.84 6.30
CA LYS A 66 -16.67 -5.19 7.01
C LYS A 66 -17.56 -6.19 7.76
N ALA A 67 -17.56 -7.44 7.34
CA ALA A 67 -18.33 -8.52 7.98
C ALA A 67 -17.62 -9.13 9.20
N LEU A 68 -16.45 -8.64 9.60
CA LEU A 68 -15.71 -9.07 10.80
C LEU A 68 -15.97 -8.08 11.96
N PRO A 69 -17.07 -8.22 12.73
CA PRO A 69 -17.48 -7.22 13.72
C PRO A 69 -16.53 -7.15 14.93
N ASP A 70 -15.91 -8.27 15.28
CA ASP A 70 -15.05 -8.38 16.47
C ASP A 70 -13.60 -7.97 16.21
N ASN A 71 -13.27 -7.66 14.96
CA ASN A 71 -11.94 -7.22 14.54
C ASN A 71 -11.95 -5.71 14.23
N GLY A 72 -11.65 -4.88 15.24
CA GLY A 72 -11.63 -3.42 15.06
C GLY A 72 -10.57 -2.92 14.07
N SER A 73 -9.53 -3.70 13.80
CA SER A 73 -8.56 -3.38 12.74
C SER A 73 -9.12 -3.68 11.36
N ALA A 74 -9.96 -4.72 11.21
CA ALA A 74 -10.60 -5.06 9.93
C ALA A 74 -11.43 -3.88 9.39
N GLN A 75 -12.13 -3.14 10.26
CA GLN A 75 -12.91 -1.98 9.84
C GLN A 75 -12.03 -0.87 9.24
N VAL A 76 -10.85 -0.62 9.83
CA VAL A 76 -9.91 0.38 9.32
C VAL A 76 -9.32 -0.06 7.97
N TYR A 77 -8.94 -1.33 7.83
CA TYR A 77 -8.43 -1.87 6.56
C TYR A 77 -9.53 -1.93 5.48
N ALA A 78 -10.78 -2.26 5.85
CA ALA A 78 -11.91 -2.25 4.93
C ALA A 78 -12.13 -0.87 4.31
N GLN A 79 -12.05 0.19 5.12
CA GLN A 79 -12.15 1.57 4.65
C GLN A 79 -11.00 1.91 3.70
N GLY A 80 -9.78 1.53 4.03
CA GLY A 80 -8.61 1.75 3.19
C GLY A 80 -8.73 1.06 1.83
N LEU A 81 -9.02 -0.24 1.84
CA LEU A 81 -9.19 -1.03 0.61
C LEU A 81 -10.31 -0.47 -0.28
N THR A 82 -11.41 -0.02 0.32
CA THR A 82 -12.51 0.62 -0.42
C THR A 82 -12.05 1.94 -1.05
N ALA A 83 -11.35 2.80 -0.32
CA ALA A 83 -10.85 4.08 -0.83
C ALA A 83 -9.84 3.89 -1.97
N PHE A 84 -8.86 2.99 -1.81
CA PHE A 84 -7.91 2.67 -2.87
C PHE A 84 -8.56 2.01 -4.08
N SER A 85 -9.53 1.10 -3.87
CA SER A 85 -10.30 0.52 -4.96
C SER A 85 -10.96 1.58 -5.83
N GLN A 86 -11.64 2.56 -5.22
CA GLN A 86 -12.29 3.66 -5.92
C GLN A 86 -11.31 4.55 -6.67
N ALA A 87 -10.16 4.86 -6.06
CA ALA A 87 -9.11 5.66 -6.68
C ALA A 87 -8.50 4.93 -7.89
N PHE A 88 -8.15 3.67 -7.75
CA PHE A 88 -7.58 2.87 -8.84
C PHE A 88 -8.58 2.66 -9.99
N GLU A 89 -9.85 2.46 -9.69
CA GLU A 89 -10.90 2.36 -10.70
C GLU A 89 -11.05 3.68 -11.48
N ARG A 90 -11.07 4.83 -10.79
CA ARG A 90 -11.20 6.16 -11.41
C ARG A 90 -10.02 6.50 -12.31
N HIS A 91 -8.82 6.18 -11.90
CA HIS A 91 -7.58 6.42 -12.65
C HIS A 91 -7.20 5.27 -13.58
N GLN A 92 -8.02 4.20 -13.63
CA GLN A 92 -7.80 3.00 -14.45
C GLN A 92 -6.44 2.34 -14.21
N ILE A 93 -6.00 2.33 -12.95
CA ILE A 93 -4.70 1.77 -12.56
C ILE A 93 -4.78 0.24 -12.51
N SER A 94 -3.92 -0.40 -13.29
CA SER A 94 -3.70 -1.84 -13.24
C SER A 94 -2.65 -2.22 -12.19
N LEU A 95 -2.65 -3.50 -11.79
CA LEU A 95 -1.61 -4.03 -10.91
C LEU A 95 -0.22 -3.90 -11.53
N GLU A 96 -0.10 -4.12 -12.84
CA GLU A 96 1.16 -4.02 -13.56
C GLU A 96 1.73 -2.59 -13.51
N GLU A 97 0.90 -1.57 -13.76
CA GLU A 97 1.31 -0.16 -13.66
C GLU A 97 1.76 0.21 -12.26
N LEU A 98 1.03 -0.27 -11.24
CA LEU A 98 1.42 -0.06 -9.84
C LEU A 98 2.78 -0.72 -9.54
N MET A 99 3.01 -1.96 -10.00
CA MET A 99 4.28 -2.66 -9.82
C MET A 99 5.44 -1.95 -10.54
N VAL A 100 5.23 -1.49 -11.77
CA VAL A 100 6.23 -0.71 -12.52
C VAL A 100 6.56 0.59 -11.79
N TYR A 101 5.55 1.26 -11.23
CA TYR A 101 5.75 2.46 -10.43
C TYR A 101 6.59 2.17 -9.17
N VAL A 102 6.22 1.17 -8.37
CA VAL A 102 6.97 0.80 -7.14
C VAL A 102 8.42 0.45 -7.47
N ARG A 103 8.67 -0.33 -8.54
CA ARG A 103 10.03 -0.64 -8.99
C ARG A 103 10.82 0.62 -9.32
N SER A 104 10.21 1.55 -10.05
CA SER A 104 10.88 2.80 -10.40
C SER A 104 11.30 3.64 -9.18
N LEU A 105 10.60 3.49 -8.06
CA LEU A 105 10.98 4.14 -6.81
C LEU A 105 12.26 3.54 -6.22
N VAL A 106 12.53 2.25 -6.47
CA VAL A 106 13.74 1.55 -5.98
C VAL A 106 14.94 1.83 -6.88
N GLU A 107 14.76 1.79 -8.20
CA GLU A 107 15.85 1.88 -9.18
C GLU A 107 16.51 3.28 -9.26
N HIS A 108 15.77 4.34 -8.94
CA HIS A 108 16.30 5.73 -9.01
C HIS A 108 17.42 6.03 -8.00
N ASP A 109 17.65 5.18 -7.03
CA ASP A 109 18.69 5.39 -6.00
C ASP A 109 20.08 4.90 -6.44
N GLN A 110 20.17 4.11 -7.50
CA GLN A 110 21.48 3.62 -8.01
C GLN A 110 22.15 4.60 -9.00
N GLY A 111 21.44 5.63 -9.43
CA GLY A 111 21.89 6.60 -10.45
C GLY A 111 22.61 7.83 -9.92
N ASP A 112 22.46 8.20 -8.66
CA ASP A 112 23.04 9.44 -8.12
C ASP A 112 24.52 9.31 -7.70
N ALA A 113 25.13 8.12 -7.78
CA ALA A 113 26.52 7.89 -7.40
C ALA A 113 27.51 7.93 -8.58
N GLN A 114 27.05 8.00 -9.83
CA GLN A 114 27.95 8.06 -10.98
C GLN A 114 27.40 8.95 -12.08
N GLY A 115 27.92 10.18 -12.12
CA GLY A 115 27.74 11.06 -13.26
C GLY A 115 28.28 10.40 -14.53
N SER A 116 27.40 9.95 -15.40
CA SER A 116 27.70 9.61 -16.78
C SER A 116 26.48 9.87 -17.65
N SER A 117 26.60 10.90 -18.46
CA SER A 117 25.79 11.18 -19.62
C SER A 117 25.85 10.00 -20.59
N SER A 118 24.73 9.41 -20.91
CA SER A 118 24.26 8.93 -22.22
C SER A 118 23.44 7.65 -22.11
N SER A 119 22.15 7.77 -22.32
CA SER A 119 21.51 7.07 -23.44
C SER A 119 20.06 7.53 -23.60
N LYS A 120 19.84 8.17 -24.75
CA LYS A 120 18.51 8.46 -25.30
C LYS A 120 17.88 7.14 -25.72
N SER A 121 16.89 6.65 -24.98
CA SER A 121 15.77 5.88 -25.52
C SER A 121 14.88 5.38 -24.36
N SER A 122 14.02 6.24 -23.84
CA SER A 122 12.88 5.83 -23.04
C SER A 122 11.61 6.32 -23.75
N PRO A 123 10.59 5.47 -23.94
CA PRO A 123 9.34 5.90 -24.57
C PRO A 123 8.70 7.00 -23.73
N LYS A 124 8.26 8.06 -24.41
CA LYS A 124 7.66 9.28 -23.83
C LYS A 124 6.35 9.04 -23.03
N THR A 125 5.90 7.81 -22.88
CA THR A 125 4.65 7.41 -22.21
C THR A 125 4.80 7.21 -20.70
N PHE A 126 6.01 6.99 -20.20
CA PHE A 126 6.26 6.70 -18.77
C PHE A 126 5.97 7.83 -17.77
N PRO A 127 6.19 9.14 -18.07
CA PRO A 127 5.90 10.19 -17.09
C PRO A 127 4.43 10.37 -16.78
N ALA A 128 3.55 10.17 -17.78
CA ALA A 128 2.10 10.33 -17.59
C ALA A 128 1.51 9.19 -16.73
N ALA A 129 1.85 7.92 -17.01
CA ALA A 129 1.39 6.79 -16.25
C ALA A 129 1.83 6.86 -14.76
N ARG A 130 3.06 7.31 -14.51
CA ARG A 130 3.55 7.53 -13.13
C ARG A 130 2.76 8.60 -12.39
N ALA A 131 2.40 9.66 -13.07
CA ALA A 131 1.59 10.74 -12.49
C ALA A 131 0.19 10.24 -12.12
N GLU A 132 -0.43 9.41 -12.95
CA GLU A 132 -1.76 8.84 -12.67
C GLU A 132 -1.71 7.86 -11.49
N VAL A 133 -0.70 6.99 -11.40
CA VAL A 133 -0.51 6.11 -10.23
C VAL A 133 -0.33 6.94 -8.96
N LEU A 134 0.51 7.98 -9.00
CA LEU A 134 0.70 8.85 -7.84
C LEU A 134 -0.60 9.55 -7.42
N LYS A 135 -1.37 10.08 -8.38
CA LYS A 135 -2.69 10.69 -8.11
C LYS A 135 -3.64 9.69 -7.45
N ALA A 136 -3.73 8.47 -7.99
CA ALA A 136 -4.56 7.43 -7.43
C ALA A 136 -4.15 7.04 -6.00
N LEU A 137 -2.85 6.94 -5.73
CA LEU A 137 -2.34 6.66 -4.38
C LEU A 137 -2.67 7.78 -3.39
N VAL A 138 -2.47 9.03 -3.79
CA VAL A 138 -2.80 10.20 -2.94
C VAL A 138 -4.30 10.28 -2.70
N GLU A 139 -5.11 10.07 -3.73
CA GLU A 139 -6.57 10.08 -3.62
C GLU A 139 -7.08 8.94 -2.71
N GLY A 140 -6.56 7.73 -2.89
CA GLY A 140 -6.89 6.58 -2.05
C GLY A 140 -6.55 6.82 -0.58
N LEU A 141 -5.37 7.38 -0.30
CA LEU A 141 -4.94 7.71 1.05
C LEU A 141 -5.79 8.82 1.68
N THR A 142 -6.10 9.86 0.91
CA THR A 142 -6.97 10.96 1.36
C THR A 142 -8.38 10.45 1.66
N GLY A 143 -8.94 9.63 0.77
CA GLY A 143 -10.24 8.98 0.98
C GLY A 143 -10.26 8.09 2.22
N TRP A 144 -9.19 7.36 2.48
CA TRP A 144 -9.06 6.55 3.69
C TRP A 144 -9.04 7.40 4.97
N ARG A 145 -8.30 8.51 4.97
CA ARG A 145 -8.26 9.45 6.12
C ARG A 145 -9.61 10.10 6.40
N GLN A 146 -10.41 10.36 5.37
CA GLN A 146 -11.73 10.98 5.50
C GLN A 146 -12.82 10.00 5.91
N ALA A 147 -12.70 8.71 5.57
CA ALA A 147 -13.68 7.68 5.91
C ALA A 147 -13.87 7.50 7.43
N GLY A 148 -12.89 7.89 8.24
CA GLY A 148 -12.96 7.87 9.71
C GLY A 148 -13.53 9.14 10.35
N LYS A 149 -13.85 10.17 9.55
CA LYS A 149 -14.46 11.43 10.03
C LYS A 149 -15.88 11.52 9.46
N GLU A 150 -16.87 11.75 10.31
CA GLU A 150 -18.24 11.96 9.86
C GLU A 150 -18.30 13.09 8.83
N GLN A 151 -19.08 12.85 7.78
CA GLN A 151 -19.19 13.61 6.55
C GLN A 151 -19.30 15.11 6.75
N GLU A 152 -18.30 15.85 6.32
CA GLU A 152 -18.55 17.15 5.69
C GLU A 152 -18.11 17.04 4.21
N SER A 153 -19.11 17.16 3.35
CA SER A 153 -18.99 17.12 1.91
C SER A 153 -18.17 18.31 1.39
N SER A 154 -16.98 18.07 0.88
CA SER A 154 -16.26 19.05 0.08
C SER A 154 -15.60 18.39 -1.12
N GLN A 155 -15.80 19.03 -2.26
CA GLN A 155 -15.42 18.65 -3.61
C GLN A 155 -13.99 18.07 -3.72
N LYS A 156 -13.92 16.95 -4.45
CA LYS A 156 -12.72 16.18 -4.78
C LYS A 156 -11.83 16.92 -5.81
N SER A 157 -11.13 17.94 -5.38
CA SER A 157 -9.92 18.39 -6.07
C SER A 157 -8.71 17.76 -5.39
N LEU A 158 -7.68 17.40 -6.16
CA LEU A 158 -6.38 17.00 -5.61
C LEU A 158 -5.98 18.05 -4.57
N ASP A 159 -6.04 17.67 -3.31
CA ASP A 159 -5.70 18.59 -2.23
C ASP A 159 -4.18 18.79 -2.23
N MET A 160 -3.74 19.94 -2.72
CA MET A 160 -2.33 20.34 -2.71
C MET A 160 -1.75 20.30 -1.29
N GLY A 161 -2.59 20.51 -0.28
CA GLY A 161 -2.22 20.36 1.12
C GLY A 161 -1.86 18.93 1.48
N ALA A 162 -2.64 17.94 1.00
CA ALA A 162 -2.34 16.52 1.22
C ALA A 162 -1.03 16.09 0.53
N LEU A 163 -0.74 16.58 -0.67
CA LEU A 163 0.53 16.34 -1.35
C LEU A 163 1.71 16.95 -0.59
N PHE A 164 1.56 18.16 -0.09
CA PHE A 164 2.58 18.85 0.70
C PHE A 164 2.84 18.11 2.03
N GLU A 165 1.76 17.68 2.71
CA GLU A 165 1.86 16.90 3.96
C GLU A 165 2.58 15.56 3.73
N LEU A 166 2.23 14.83 2.67
CA LEU A 166 2.93 13.59 2.27
C LEU A 166 4.40 13.84 2.00
N GLY A 167 4.74 14.94 1.32
CA GLY A 167 6.12 15.36 1.09
C GLY A 167 6.89 15.58 2.39
N ILE A 168 6.30 16.26 3.36
CA ILE A 168 6.90 16.48 4.68
C ILE A 168 7.11 15.16 5.42
N ILE A 169 6.10 14.28 5.45
CA ILE A 169 6.17 12.96 6.10
C ILE A 169 7.28 12.13 5.46
N TYR A 170 7.35 12.10 4.12
CA TYR A 170 8.42 11.39 3.41
C TYR A 170 9.81 11.94 3.73
N MET A 171 9.97 13.27 3.77
CA MET A 171 11.24 13.90 4.13
C MET A 171 11.65 13.60 5.57
N GLN A 172 10.71 13.55 6.50
CA GLN A 172 10.97 13.16 7.89
C GLN A 172 11.38 11.69 7.99
N ALA A 173 10.70 10.78 7.29
CA ALA A 173 11.06 9.36 7.24
C ALA A 173 12.46 9.18 6.62
N LYS A 174 12.76 9.90 5.53
CA LYS A 174 14.08 9.87 4.88
C LYS A 174 15.21 10.34 5.81
N ARG A 175 14.96 11.34 6.67
CA ARG A 175 15.95 11.82 7.66
C ARG A 175 16.28 10.79 8.74
N ARG A 176 15.35 9.88 9.06
CA ARG A 176 15.59 8.79 10.02
C ARG A 176 16.52 7.72 9.46
N GLY A 177 16.71 7.69 8.13
CA GLY A 177 17.54 6.72 7.43
C GLY A 177 16.87 5.36 7.27
N GLY A 178 17.53 4.44 6.58
CA GLY A 178 17.04 3.08 6.32
C GLY A 178 16.88 2.79 4.82
N PRO A 179 16.64 1.53 4.46
CA PRO A 179 16.35 1.13 3.09
C PRO A 179 15.13 1.88 2.53
N ARG A 180 15.18 2.23 1.26
CA ARG A 180 14.16 3.10 0.63
C ARG A 180 12.73 2.58 0.77
N LEU A 181 12.52 1.27 0.62
CA LEU A 181 11.18 0.68 0.80
C LEU A 181 10.67 0.82 2.24
N GLU A 182 11.55 0.76 3.23
CA GLU A 182 11.19 1.01 4.64
C GLU A 182 10.78 2.47 4.85
N VAL A 183 11.51 3.42 4.25
CA VAL A 183 11.17 4.85 4.29
C VAL A 183 9.80 5.10 3.65
N ILE A 184 9.51 4.45 2.52
CA ILE A 184 8.21 4.56 1.84
C ILE A 184 7.10 3.93 2.70
N ALA A 185 7.34 2.75 3.27
CA ALA A 185 6.37 2.08 4.14
C ALA A 185 6.08 2.91 5.40
N GLU A 186 7.12 3.47 6.04
CA GLU A 186 6.99 4.39 7.17
C GLU A 186 6.16 5.62 6.80
N ALA A 187 6.45 6.26 5.68
CA ALA A 187 5.73 7.44 5.21
C ALA A 187 4.25 7.11 4.91
N ALA A 188 3.98 6.00 4.22
CA ALA A 188 2.62 5.56 3.89
C ALA A 188 1.78 5.30 5.14
N VAL A 189 2.34 4.58 6.12
CA VAL A 189 1.66 4.28 7.38
C VAL A 189 1.46 5.55 8.20
N SER A 190 2.48 6.41 8.31
CA SER A 190 2.39 7.68 9.04
C SER A 190 1.33 8.62 8.48
N ALA A 191 1.11 8.58 7.17
CA ALA A 191 0.08 9.35 6.48
C ALA A 191 -1.32 8.71 6.53
N SER A 192 -1.45 7.48 7.02
CA SER A 192 -2.71 6.73 7.08
C SER A 192 -3.36 6.76 8.46
N PRO A 193 -4.64 6.36 8.61
CA PRO A 193 -5.29 6.19 9.90
C PRO A 193 -4.62 5.16 10.82
N LEU A 194 -3.76 4.28 10.30
CA LEU A 194 -3.02 3.30 11.09
C LEU A 194 -2.06 3.95 12.08
N SER A 195 -1.55 5.16 11.76
CA SER A 195 -0.64 5.90 12.64
C SER A 195 -1.26 6.37 13.95
N GLN A 196 -2.59 6.42 14.05
CA GLN A 196 -3.30 6.90 15.23
C GLN A 196 -3.19 5.94 16.43
N VAL A 197 -2.87 4.67 16.17
CA VAL A 197 -2.78 3.63 17.20
C VAL A 197 -1.43 2.91 17.08
N PRO A 198 -0.59 2.89 18.14
CA PRO A 198 0.79 2.39 18.05
C PRO A 198 0.92 0.97 17.48
N HIS A 199 0.15 -0.01 17.98
CA HIS A 199 0.22 -1.39 17.50
C HIS A 199 -0.20 -1.51 16.02
N ARG A 200 -1.18 -0.71 15.54
CA ARG A 200 -1.59 -0.67 14.13
C ARG A 200 -0.50 -0.06 13.25
N SER A 201 0.25 0.91 13.75
CA SER A 201 1.38 1.49 13.04
C SER A 201 2.47 0.45 12.79
N VAL A 202 2.79 -0.37 13.79
CA VAL A 202 3.81 -1.42 13.67
C VAL A 202 3.37 -2.47 12.64
N SER A 203 2.19 -3.05 12.79
CA SER A 203 1.66 -4.07 11.87
C SER A 203 1.46 -3.53 10.45
N GLY A 204 1.01 -2.28 10.33
CA GLY A 204 0.87 -1.60 9.05
C GLY A 204 2.20 -1.48 8.31
N LYS A 205 3.29 -1.15 9.00
CA LYS A 205 4.64 -1.11 8.39
C LYS A 205 5.08 -2.48 7.91
N VAL A 206 4.87 -3.53 8.70
CA VAL A 206 5.18 -4.92 8.31
C VAL A 206 4.43 -5.29 7.03
N ALA A 207 3.13 -5.03 6.99
CA ALA A 207 2.28 -5.36 5.85
C ALA A 207 2.67 -4.56 4.59
N VAL A 208 2.78 -3.22 4.70
CA VAL A 208 3.11 -2.35 3.57
C VAL A 208 4.51 -2.66 3.03
N LEU A 209 5.49 -2.88 3.90
CA LEU A 209 6.84 -3.25 3.49
C LEU A 209 6.84 -4.59 2.73
N ALA A 210 6.11 -5.60 3.22
CA ALA A 210 5.99 -6.88 2.55
C ALA A 210 5.37 -6.75 1.15
N LEU A 211 4.31 -5.95 1.02
CA LEU A 211 3.67 -5.65 -0.28
C LEU A 211 4.64 -4.95 -1.24
N LEU A 212 5.36 -3.92 -0.78
CA LEU A 212 6.33 -3.18 -1.59
C LEU A 212 7.49 -4.08 -2.05
N GLN A 213 8.01 -4.94 -1.17
CA GLN A 213 9.06 -5.91 -1.49
C GLN A 213 8.57 -6.92 -2.53
N ALA A 214 7.37 -7.49 -2.38
CA ALA A 214 6.80 -8.43 -3.33
C ALA A 214 6.57 -7.78 -4.70
N MET A 215 6.06 -6.55 -4.76
CA MET A 215 5.88 -5.81 -6.01
C MET A 215 7.21 -5.47 -6.68
N SER A 216 8.25 -5.16 -5.94
CA SER A 216 9.57 -4.87 -6.51
C SER A 216 10.28 -6.12 -7.02
N ALA A 217 10.12 -7.27 -6.36
CA ALA A 217 10.75 -8.54 -6.71
C ALA A 217 10.07 -9.29 -7.87
N GLY A 218 8.74 -9.18 -7.99
CA GLY A 218 7.91 -10.00 -8.90
C GLY A 218 8.19 -9.83 -10.40
N ALA A 219 9.10 -8.94 -10.77
CA ALA A 219 9.47 -8.71 -12.16
C ALA A 219 10.85 -9.29 -12.54
N SER A 220 11.56 -9.88 -11.61
CA SER A 220 12.85 -10.52 -11.91
C SER A 220 12.68 -11.89 -12.55
N HIS A 221 11.53 -12.52 -12.34
CA HIS A 221 11.25 -13.89 -12.82
C HIS A 221 10.88 -13.98 -14.32
N ASP A 222 10.36 -12.88 -14.90
CA ASP A 222 9.97 -12.89 -16.32
C ASP A 222 11.14 -12.69 -17.30
N ARG A 223 12.36 -12.41 -16.80
CA ARG A 223 13.54 -12.21 -17.66
C ARG A 223 14.39 -13.45 -17.92
N GLU A 224 14.18 -14.54 -17.19
CA GLU A 224 14.95 -15.77 -17.34
C GLU A 224 14.28 -16.83 -18.23
N SER A 225 13.15 -16.51 -18.86
CA SER A 225 12.37 -17.45 -19.70
C SER A 225 12.39 -17.11 -21.20
N TRP A 226 13.48 -16.49 -21.73
CA TRP A 226 13.69 -16.32 -23.18
C TRP A 226 15.07 -16.79 -23.60
#